data_2382d110ca5778ac48e7bb73839f32c0
#
_entry.id   2382d110ca5778ac48e7bb73839f32c0
#
_cell.length_a   1.000
_cell.length_b   1.000
_cell.length_c   1.000
_cell.angle_alpha   90.00
_cell.angle_beta   90.00
_cell.angle_gamma   90.00
#
_symmetry.space_group_name_H-M   'P 1'
#
loop_
_entity.id
_entity.type
_entity.pdbx_description
1 polymer ?
#
loop_
_entity_poly.entity_id
_entity_poly.type
_entity_poly.pdbx_seq_one_letter_code
_entity_poly.pdbx_strand_id
1 'polypeptide(L)'
;MPPEPARPAPPRPVRTAVLLMYTGAALSAVSLIVTVLSFHAIERVIRNASSTLTAQQVHNDAIVAVTIAVVESLIAIGLWLLMAWGNKNGQNWARITATVLFGLNTLFLLLSFVRSTVSASLAFTLLLWLIGLGAIVMLWRRESTEYFATAGARR
;
A
#
# COMPACT_ATOMS: atom_id res chain seq x y z
N MET A 1 33.58 6.81 -27.79
CA MET A 1 32.13 6.75 -27.50
C MET A 1 31.74 8.05 -26.82
N PRO A 2 30.75 8.82 -27.31
CA PRO A 2 30.25 9.98 -26.57
C PRO A 2 29.64 9.51 -25.27
N PRO A 3 29.81 10.23 -24.13
CA PRO A 3 29.20 9.87 -22.87
C PRO A 3 27.68 9.85 -22.99
N GLU A 4 27.07 8.74 -22.53
CA GLU A 4 25.62 8.57 -22.52
C GLU A 4 24.99 9.76 -21.75
N PRO A 5 24.03 10.50 -22.33
CA PRO A 5 23.47 11.65 -21.68
C PRO A 5 22.82 11.24 -20.35
N ALA A 6 23.29 11.82 -19.26
CA ALA A 6 22.83 11.53 -17.90
C ALA A 6 21.29 11.61 -17.83
N ARG A 7 20.66 10.61 -17.19
CA ARG A 7 19.22 10.60 -16.99
C ARG A 7 18.81 11.84 -16.20
N PRO A 8 17.75 12.56 -16.63
CA PRO A 8 17.30 13.73 -15.87
C PRO A 8 16.92 13.31 -14.45
N ALA A 9 17.36 14.09 -13.46
CA ALA A 9 17.02 13.85 -12.08
C ALA A 9 15.49 14.01 -11.86
N PRO A 10 14.85 13.13 -11.09
CA PRO A 10 13.41 13.23 -10.84
C PRO A 10 13.06 14.54 -10.15
N PRO A 11 12.03 15.28 -10.61
CA PRO A 11 11.59 16.53 -10.02
C PRO A 11 11.09 16.33 -8.57
N ARG A 12 11.03 17.42 -7.82
CA ARG A 12 10.61 17.39 -6.41
C ARG A 12 9.28 16.63 -6.16
N PRO A 13 8.20 16.84 -6.94
CA PRO A 13 6.95 16.09 -6.73
C PRO A 13 7.11 14.58 -6.88
N VAL A 14 7.88 14.11 -7.87
CA VAL A 14 8.15 12.67 -8.05
C VAL A 14 8.93 12.11 -6.86
N ARG A 15 9.94 12.84 -6.37
CA ARG A 15 10.71 12.43 -5.18
C ARG A 15 9.83 12.34 -3.93
N THR A 16 8.92 13.31 -3.74
CA THR A 16 7.96 13.30 -2.64
C THR A 16 6.99 12.13 -2.76
N ALA A 17 6.46 11.85 -3.95
CA ALA A 17 5.61 10.69 -4.18
C ALA A 17 6.32 9.37 -3.85
N VAL A 18 7.56 9.20 -4.29
CA VAL A 18 8.39 8.03 -3.99
C VAL A 18 8.65 7.90 -2.49
N LEU A 19 8.91 9.01 -1.79
CA LEU A 19 9.09 9.00 -0.34
C LEU A 19 7.79 8.57 0.38
N LEU A 20 6.64 9.07 -0.04
CA LEU A 20 5.34 8.66 0.50
C LEU A 20 5.09 7.15 0.26
N MET A 21 5.48 6.63 -0.90
CA MET A 21 5.38 5.19 -1.19
C MET A 21 6.29 4.35 -0.27
N TYR A 22 7.51 4.80 0.00
CA TYR A 22 8.38 4.13 0.99
C TYR A 22 7.81 4.20 2.40
N THR A 23 7.20 5.31 2.78
CA THR A 23 6.50 5.44 4.07
C THR A 23 5.33 4.46 4.15
N GLY A 24 4.54 4.31 3.07
CA GLY A 24 3.47 3.31 2.98
C GLY A 24 3.99 1.88 3.15
N ALA A 25 5.11 1.54 2.49
CA ALA A 25 5.76 0.24 2.64
C ALA A 25 6.23 -0.02 4.08
N ALA A 26 6.86 0.98 4.71
CA ALA A 26 7.34 0.88 6.10
C ALA A 26 6.17 0.69 7.09
N LEU A 27 5.10 1.46 6.96
CA LEU A 27 3.90 1.32 7.78
C LEU A 27 3.23 -0.04 7.59
N SER A 28 3.16 -0.55 6.35
CA SER A 28 2.64 -1.89 6.07
C SER A 28 3.52 -2.98 6.71
N ALA A 29 4.84 -2.81 6.72
CA ALA A 29 5.75 -3.74 7.40
C ALA A 29 5.56 -3.71 8.93
N VAL A 30 5.40 -2.53 9.52
CA VAL A 30 5.08 -2.40 10.96
C VAL A 30 3.74 -3.06 11.27
N SER A 31 2.71 -2.84 10.44
CA SER A 31 1.41 -3.48 10.60
C SER A 31 1.51 -5.00 10.56
N LEU A 32 2.30 -5.55 9.63
CA LEU A 32 2.57 -6.99 9.54
C LEU A 32 3.17 -7.53 10.85
N ILE A 33 4.20 -6.87 11.38
CA ILE A 33 4.83 -7.27 12.65
C ILE A 33 3.82 -7.24 13.79
N VAL A 34 3.04 -6.16 13.91
CA VAL A 34 2.00 -6.02 14.94
C VAL A 34 0.97 -7.14 14.81
N THR A 35 0.52 -7.46 13.60
CA THR A 35 -0.46 -8.54 13.35
C THR A 35 0.07 -9.89 13.84
N VAL A 36 1.31 -10.24 13.50
CA VAL A 36 1.92 -11.51 13.93
C VAL A 36 2.08 -11.56 15.46
N LEU A 37 2.55 -10.47 16.07
CA LEU A 37 2.71 -10.39 17.53
C LEU A 37 1.36 -10.40 18.28
N SER A 38 0.29 -10.00 17.61
CA SER A 38 -1.07 -9.93 18.18
C SER A 38 -1.88 -11.22 18.04
N PHE A 39 -1.26 -12.36 17.68
CA PHE A 39 -1.95 -13.63 17.45
C PHE A 39 -2.95 -14.00 18.54
N HIS A 40 -2.55 -13.96 19.81
CA HIS A 40 -3.44 -14.26 20.96
C HIS A 40 -4.57 -13.25 21.13
N ALA A 41 -4.39 -11.99 20.68
CA ALA A 41 -5.47 -11.02 20.69
C ALA A 41 -6.51 -11.35 19.60
N ILE A 42 -6.07 -11.83 18.44
CA ILE A 42 -6.93 -12.28 17.36
C ILE A 42 -7.76 -13.50 17.81
N GLU A 43 -7.15 -14.49 18.45
CA GLU A 43 -7.86 -15.62 19.04
C GLU A 43 -8.97 -15.17 20.01
N ARG A 44 -8.66 -14.19 20.87
CA ARG A 44 -9.67 -13.64 21.81
C ARG A 44 -10.83 -12.97 21.09
N VAL A 45 -10.55 -12.22 20.02
CA VAL A 45 -11.61 -11.56 19.22
C VAL A 45 -12.51 -12.60 18.56
N ILE A 46 -11.94 -13.66 17.94
CA ILE A 46 -12.70 -14.75 17.31
C ILE A 46 -13.56 -15.47 18.36
N ARG A 47 -12.99 -15.80 19.50
CA ARG A 47 -13.70 -16.46 20.60
C ARG A 47 -14.89 -15.64 21.12
N ASN A 48 -14.71 -14.30 21.22
CA ASN A 48 -15.78 -13.42 21.68
C ASN A 48 -16.88 -13.20 20.64
N ALA A 49 -16.53 -13.32 19.36
CA ALA A 49 -17.48 -13.18 18.26
C ALA A 49 -18.39 -14.41 18.08
N SER A 50 -17.96 -15.59 18.55
CA SER A 50 -18.74 -16.83 18.42
C SER A 50 -18.55 -17.73 19.63
N SER A 51 -19.60 -17.85 20.45
CA SER A 51 -19.63 -18.71 21.64
C SER A 51 -19.77 -20.21 21.31
N THR A 52 -20.04 -20.56 20.04
CA THR A 52 -20.25 -21.94 19.59
C THR A 52 -18.99 -22.66 19.14
N LEU A 53 -17.89 -21.92 18.91
CA LEU A 53 -16.64 -22.49 18.44
C LEU A 53 -15.87 -23.18 19.57
N THR A 54 -15.31 -24.35 19.25
CA THR A 54 -14.35 -25.03 20.13
C THR A 54 -13.02 -24.29 20.17
N ALA A 55 -12.22 -24.51 21.22
CA ALA A 55 -10.89 -23.90 21.33
C ALA A 55 -10.00 -24.22 20.12
N GLN A 56 -10.10 -25.45 19.58
CA GLN A 56 -9.35 -25.86 18.39
C GLN A 56 -9.81 -25.12 17.12
N GLN A 57 -11.11 -24.90 16.97
CA GLN A 57 -11.64 -24.14 15.84
C GLN A 57 -11.18 -22.67 15.90
N VAL A 58 -11.26 -22.03 17.08
CA VAL A 58 -10.75 -20.66 17.29
C VAL A 58 -9.27 -20.55 16.92
N HIS A 59 -8.45 -21.52 17.35
CA HIS A 59 -7.03 -21.55 17.04
C HIS A 59 -6.78 -21.69 15.52
N ASN A 60 -7.47 -22.60 14.86
CA ASN A 60 -7.35 -22.81 13.42
C ASN A 60 -7.80 -21.57 12.63
N ASP A 61 -8.91 -20.96 13.02
CA ASP A 61 -9.42 -19.72 12.37
C ASP A 61 -8.45 -18.56 12.56
N ALA A 62 -7.80 -18.46 13.72
CA ALA A 62 -6.77 -17.46 13.96
C ALA A 62 -5.53 -17.70 13.08
N ILE A 63 -5.08 -18.94 12.91
CA ILE A 63 -3.98 -19.26 12.00
C ILE A 63 -4.33 -18.85 10.57
N VAL A 64 -5.53 -19.18 10.09
CA VAL A 64 -5.99 -18.83 8.74
C VAL A 64 -6.05 -17.31 8.59
N ALA A 65 -6.64 -16.59 9.55
CA ALA A 65 -6.75 -15.14 9.51
C ALA A 65 -5.37 -14.45 9.48
N VAL A 66 -4.44 -14.88 10.34
CA VAL A 66 -3.07 -14.33 10.36
C VAL A 66 -2.31 -14.68 9.09
N THR A 67 -2.47 -15.89 8.57
CA THR A 67 -1.81 -16.28 7.31
C THR A 67 -2.28 -15.41 6.14
N ILE A 68 -3.58 -15.18 6.01
CA ILE A 68 -4.14 -14.29 4.99
C ILE A 68 -3.58 -12.87 5.17
N ALA A 69 -3.60 -12.33 6.39
CA ALA A 69 -3.10 -10.99 6.67
C ALA A 69 -1.60 -10.85 6.37
N VAL A 70 -0.80 -11.88 6.63
CA VAL A 70 0.63 -11.92 6.26
C VAL A 70 0.82 -11.85 4.75
N VAL A 71 0.10 -12.68 4.00
CA VAL A 71 0.17 -12.71 2.53
C VAL A 71 -0.26 -11.37 1.94
N GLU A 72 -1.38 -10.82 2.39
CA GLU A 72 -1.87 -9.49 1.96
C GLU A 72 -0.86 -8.39 2.25
N SER A 73 -0.25 -8.40 3.44
CA SER A 73 0.76 -7.40 3.83
C SER A 73 2.03 -7.50 2.99
N LEU A 74 2.49 -8.71 2.68
CA LEU A 74 3.66 -8.91 1.81
C LEU A 74 3.39 -8.43 0.39
N ILE A 75 2.21 -8.70 -0.15
CA ILE A 75 1.77 -8.19 -1.45
C ILE A 75 1.72 -6.65 -1.42
N ALA A 76 1.13 -6.05 -0.38
CA ALA A 76 1.04 -4.61 -0.24
C ALA A 76 2.42 -3.95 -0.17
N ILE A 77 3.34 -4.48 0.64
CA ILE A 77 4.74 -4.00 0.72
C ILE A 77 5.41 -4.10 -0.65
N GLY A 78 5.29 -5.25 -1.32
CA GLY A 78 5.84 -5.46 -2.66
C GLY A 78 5.31 -4.46 -3.69
N LEU A 79 4.00 -4.20 -3.68
CA LEU A 79 3.38 -3.21 -4.56
C LEU A 79 3.86 -1.79 -4.27
N TRP A 80 3.95 -1.38 -3.01
CA TRP A 80 4.49 -0.07 -2.63
C TRP A 80 5.93 0.12 -3.13
N LEU A 81 6.80 -0.88 -2.94
CA LEU A 81 8.20 -0.83 -3.37
C LEU A 81 8.33 -0.85 -4.90
N LEU A 82 7.55 -1.69 -5.58
CA LEU A 82 7.53 -1.78 -7.04
C LEU A 82 7.09 -0.46 -7.67
N MET A 83 6.03 0.16 -7.14
CA MET A 83 5.55 1.46 -7.61
C MET A 83 6.57 2.57 -7.30
N ALA A 84 7.19 2.57 -6.13
CA ALA A 84 8.25 3.51 -5.80
C ALA A 84 9.43 3.41 -6.76
N TRP A 85 9.88 2.20 -7.06
CA TRP A 85 10.96 1.94 -8.01
C TRP A 85 10.60 2.38 -9.43
N GLY A 86 9.42 2.00 -9.93
CA GLY A 86 8.97 2.35 -11.27
C GLY A 86 8.81 3.86 -11.46
N ASN A 87 8.19 4.55 -10.51
CA ASN A 87 7.99 6.00 -10.56
C ASN A 87 9.32 6.77 -10.44
N LYS A 88 10.27 6.31 -9.59
CA LYS A 88 11.62 6.87 -9.49
C LYS A 88 12.38 6.79 -10.83
N ASN A 89 12.16 5.72 -11.59
CA ASN A 89 12.80 5.51 -12.88
C ASN A 89 12.05 6.18 -14.06
N GLY A 90 11.03 6.99 -13.80
CA GLY A 90 10.26 7.68 -14.83
C GLY A 90 9.43 6.76 -15.72
N GLN A 91 9.01 5.61 -15.21
CA GLN A 91 8.22 4.64 -15.96
C GLN A 91 6.73 5.02 -15.90
N ASN A 92 6.17 5.43 -17.03
CA ASN A 92 4.77 5.88 -17.09
C ASN A 92 3.76 4.79 -16.70
N TRP A 93 4.06 3.50 -16.97
CA TRP A 93 3.21 2.39 -16.55
C TRP A 93 3.05 2.34 -15.02
N ALA A 94 4.11 2.62 -14.27
CA ALA A 94 4.06 2.60 -12.80
C ALA A 94 3.09 3.66 -12.24
N ARG A 95 3.05 4.85 -12.84
CA ARG A 95 2.11 5.91 -12.50
C ARG A 95 0.66 5.49 -12.77
N ILE A 96 0.39 4.89 -13.94
CA ILE A 96 -0.95 4.42 -14.32
C ILE A 96 -1.37 3.29 -13.38
N THR A 97 -0.52 2.29 -13.16
CA THR A 97 -0.80 1.17 -12.28
C THR A 97 -1.03 1.63 -10.83
N ALA A 98 -0.22 2.56 -10.31
CA ALA A 98 -0.44 3.13 -8.98
C ALA A 98 -1.82 3.80 -8.87
N THR A 99 -2.24 4.53 -9.90
CA THR A 99 -3.56 5.19 -9.94
C THR A 99 -4.70 4.17 -9.96
N VAL A 100 -4.58 3.11 -10.76
CA VAL A 100 -5.59 2.03 -10.82
C VAL A 100 -5.69 1.30 -9.49
N LEU A 101 -4.55 0.92 -8.89
CA LEU A 101 -4.52 0.26 -7.58
C LEU A 101 -5.11 1.15 -6.48
N PHE A 102 -4.82 2.44 -6.51
CA PHE A 102 -5.40 3.40 -5.57
C PHE A 102 -6.92 3.53 -5.76
N GLY A 103 -7.41 3.55 -7.00
CA GLY A 103 -8.83 3.55 -7.32
C GLY A 103 -9.54 2.30 -6.79
N LEU A 104 -8.97 1.12 -7.01
CA LEU A 104 -9.48 -0.15 -6.47
C LEU A 104 -9.49 -0.14 -4.94
N ASN A 105 -8.40 0.30 -4.31
CA ASN A 105 -8.33 0.41 -2.85
C ASN A 105 -9.40 1.37 -2.31
N THR A 106 -9.63 2.50 -2.98
CA THR A 106 -10.68 3.45 -2.61
C THR A 106 -12.06 2.81 -2.69
N LEU A 107 -12.33 2.05 -3.75
CA LEU A 107 -13.59 1.31 -3.89
C LEU A 107 -13.79 0.31 -2.75
N PHE A 108 -12.77 -0.49 -2.42
CA PHE A 108 -12.83 -1.43 -1.29
C PHE A 108 -13.03 -0.71 0.04
N LEU A 109 -12.38 0.44 0.25
CA LEU A 109 -12.56 1.25 1.44
C LEU A 109 -14.01 1.74 1.57
N LEU A 110 -14.60 2.25 0.49
CA LEU A 110 -16.00 2.70 0.47
C LEU A 110 -16.98 1.55 0.76
N LEU A 111 -16.75 0.38 0.17
CA LEU A 111 -17.57 -0.81 0.46
C LEU A 111 -17.44 -1.27 1.90
N SER A 112 -16.26 -1.11 2.51
CA SER A 112 -16.02 -1.45 3.91
C SER A 112 -16.77 -0.50 4.86
N PHE A 113 -16.91 0.76 4.54
CA PHE A 113 -17.70 1.72 5.34
C PHE A 113 -19.18 1.34 5.45
N VAL A 114 -19.72 0.72 4.42
CA VAL A 114 -21.14 0.27 4.42
C VAL A 114 -21.36 -0.90 5.41
N ARG A 115 -20.29 -1.63 5.76
CA ARG A 115 -20.37 -2.89 6.52
C ARG A 115 -19.83 -2.80 7.95
N SER A 116 -19.07 -1.77 8.32
CA SER A 116 -18.28 -1.75 9.54
C SER A 116 -18.61 -0.60 10.48
N THR A 117 -18.67 -0.90 11.78
CA THR A 117 -18.56 0.09 12.84
C THR A 117 -17.14 0.66 12.89
N VAL A 118 -17.02 1.94 13.24
CA VAL A 118 -15.74 2.65 13.39
C VAL A 118 -14.83 1.90 14.38
N SER A 119 -13.66 1.46 13.92
CA SER A 119 -12.67 0.75 14.71
C SER A 119 -11.27 1.36 14.53
N ALA A 120 -10.33 1.02 15.41
CA ALA A 120 -8.94 1.48 15.31
C ALA A 120 -8.27 1.04 13.99
N SER A 121 -8.67 -0.09 13.42
CA SER A 121 -8.21 -0.54 12.10
C SER A 121 -8.62 0.41 10.97
N LEU A 122 -9.78 1.05 11.08
CA LEU A 122 -10.24 2.05 10.12
C LEU A 122 -9.34 3.29 10.11
N ALA A 123 -8.92 3.77 11.28
CA ALA A 123 -8.01 4.92 11.37
C ALA A 123 -6.67 4.64 10.67
N PHE A 124 -6.11 3.45 10.86
CA PHE A 124 -4.89 3.02 10.19
C PHE A 124 -5.08 2.90 8.67
N THR A 125 -6.19 2.32 8.22
CA THR A 125 -6.55 2.21 6.80
C THR A 125 -6.68 3.59 6.15
N LEU A 126 -7.33 4.54 6.83
CA LEU A 126 -7.45 5.93 6.36
C LEU A 126 -6.09 6.63 6.28
N LEU A 127 -5.18 6.38 7.23
CA LEU A 127 -3.83 6.91 7.19
C LEU A 127 -3.08 6.42 5.94
N LEU A 128 -3.09 5.13 5.67
CA LEU A 128 -2.48 4.57 4.45
C LEU A 128 -3.14 5.09 3.18
N TRP A 129 -4.46 5.26 3.19
CA TRP A 129 -5.20 5.84 2.07
C TRP A 129 -4.79 7.30 1.81
N LEU A 130 -4.64 8.12 2.85
CA LEU A 130 -4.18 9.51 2.72
C LEU A 130 -2.74 9.59 2.17
N ILE A 131 -1.86 8.69 2.58
CA ILE A 131 -0.50 8.57 2.04
C ILE A 131 -0.56 8.23 0.54
N GLY A 132 -1.41 7.28 0.15
CA GLY A 132 -1.65 6.92 -1.24
C GLY A 132 -2.20 8.08 -2.07
N LEU A 133 -3.19 8.79 -1.52
CA LEU A 133 -3.76 9.99 -2.15
C LEU A 133 -2.69 11.05 -2.40
N GLY A 134 -1.88 11.34 -1.37
CA GLY A 134 -0.77 12.30 -1.49
C GLY A 134 0.23 11.89 -2.57
N ALA A 135 0.58 10.61 -2.64
CA ALA A 135 1.47 10.09 -3.68
C ALA A 135 0.87 10.27 -5.09
N ILE A 136 -0.41 9.92 -5.28
CA ILE A 136 -1.11 10.08 -6.57
C ILE A 136 -1.19 11.56 -6.97
N VAL A 137 -1.59 12.45 -6.07
CA VAL A 137 -1.63 13.91 -6.36
C VAL A 137 -0.27 14.42 -6.81
N MET A 138 0.83 14.00 -6.16
CA MET A 138 2.18 14.39 -6.53
C MET A 138 2.60 13.84 -7.91
N LEU A 139 2.20 12.61 -8.26
CA LEU A 139 2.52 12.00 -9.54
C LEU A 139 1.78 12.66 -10.72
N TRP A 140 0.62 13.28 -10.49
CA TRP A 140 -0.17 13.94 -11.53
C TRP A 140 0.09 15.44 -11.64
N ARG A 141 1.05 15.99 -10.89
CA ARG A 141 1.48 17.37 -11.08
C ARG A 141 2.11 17.58 -12.46
N ARG A 142 2.02 18.80 -13.00
CA ARG A 142 2.56 19.18 -14.30
C ARG A 142 4.03 18.81 -14.45
N GLU A 143 4.86 19.15 -13.47
CA GLU A 143 6.31 18.86 -13.45
C GLU A 143 6.58 17.34 -13.52
N SER A 144 5.75 16.51 -12.85
CA SER A 144 5.83 15.06 -12.92
C SER A 144 5.47 14.56 -14.31
N THR A 145 4.42 15.11 -14.92
CA THR A 145 3.96 14.72 -16.26
C THR A 145 5.02 15.01 -17.31
N GLU A 146 5.68 16.16 -17.25
CA GLU A 146 6.79 16.52 -18.14
C GLU A 146 8.01 15.57 -17.97
N TYR A 147 8.31 15.18 -16.73
CA TYR A 147 9.36 14.21 -16.44
C TYR A 147 9.07 12.83 -17.06
N PHE A 148 7.85 12.30 -16.89
CA PHE A 148 7.48 11.00 -17.46
C PHE A 148 7.44 11.03 -19.00
N ALA A 149 7.03 12.15 -19.62
CA ALA A 149 7.06 12.32 -21.07
C ALA A 149 8.49 12.30 -21.62
N THR A 150 9.42 13.02 -20.99
CA THR A 150 10.81 13.07 -21.42
C THR A 150 11.58 11.78 -21.13
N ALA A 151 11.31 11.11 -20.02
CA ALA A 151 11.91 9.82 -19.71
C ALA A 151 11.38 8.69 -20.60
N GLY A 152 10.11 8.76 -21.05
CA GLY A 152 9.49 7.79 -21.96
C GLY A 152 9.95 7.92 -23.41
N ALA A 153 10.22 9.13 -23.89
CA ALA A 153 10.66 9.39 -25.27
C ALA A 153 12.08 8.91 -25.58
N ARG A 154 12.86 8.52 -24.56
CA ARG A 154 14.25 8.06 -24.70
C ARG A 154 14.39 6.53 -24.67
N ARG A 155 13.28 5.80 -24.76
CA ARG A 155 13.25 4.32 -24.87
C ARG A 155 12.76 3.90 -26.22
#